data_a92a2e306f242fe14eba4666dc6f4126
#
_entry.id   a92a2e306f242fe14eba4666dc6f4126
#
_cell.length_a   1.000
_cell.length_b   1.000
_cell.length_c   1.000
_cell.angle_alpha   90.00
_cell.angle_beta   90.00
_cell.angle_gamma   90.00
#
_symmetry.space_group_name_H-M   'P 1'
#
loop_
_entity.id
_entity.type
_entity.pdbx_description
1 polymer ?
#
loop_
_entity_poly.entity_id
_entity_poly.type
_entity_poly.pdbx_seq_one_letter_code
_entity_poly.pdbx_strand_id
1 'polypeptide(L)'
;MLIVGPAWPLRAGGMATFNERMAYSLQEQGHEVEIITFSMQYPGWLFPGKTQLSDEPAPEGLNIRVLLHALNPINWLITARYVQQYRADYLILRYWMPFMAPCLGMLSFWSTILGSKAIRIALADNIIPHESFPLSRVLTKFFLAQTDSAATLSDSVRADLMALGYRKPSIRLKHPLYDNFGAPVDRETACNTLGLDPGFTYFLYFGFIRAYKGLDLLLEAFADERLRSQNVKLIVAGEFYESPDRYNRIIHERNLAPHLVLLTRFIRNDEVRFLFSAAQLVTQTYHHATQSGVTQIGFHYHTPMLVTDVGGLAELVDHDRSGYVCPPNPEKIADHMIDFLMNKRYAEMSAQVAVKKQEFSWEEFVRKLLSSGSPT
;
A
#
# COMPACT_ATOMS: atom_id res chain seq x y z
N MET A 1 -20.00 -12.68 -1.67
CA MET A 1 -18.84 -12.52 -0.77
C MET A 1 -18.91 -11.19 -0.06
N LEU A 2 -18.36 -11.08 1.15
CA LEU A 2 -18.24 -9.81 1.87
C LEU A 2 -16.77 -9.49 2.17
N ILE A 3 -16.37 -8.26 1.89
CA ILE A 3 -15.06 -7.70 2.29
C ILE A 3 -15.34 -6.68 3.39
N VAL A 4 -14.67 -6.79 4.54
CA VAL A 4 -14.77 -5.81 5.62
C VAL A 4 -13.44 -5.08 5.75
N GLY A 5 -13.43 -3.79 5.43
CA GLY A 5 -12.21 -2.98 5.45
C GLY A 5 -12.41 -1.57 4.90
N PRO A 6 -11.33 -0.78 4.85
CA PRO A 6 -11.38 0.56 4.25
C PRO A 6 -11.78 0.49 2.78
N ALA A 7 -12.68 1.37 2.37
CA ALA A 7 -13.10 1.64 1.00
C ALA A 7 -13.75 3.03 0.97
N TRP A 8 -14.15 3.53 -0.21
CA TRP A 8 -14.95 4.74 -0.31
C TRP A 8 -16.11 4.73 0.71
N PRO A 9 -16.47 5.84 1.39
CA PRO A 9 -16.01 7.22 1.20
C PRO A 9 -14.72 7.58 1.95
N LEU A 10 -13.99 6.60 2.49
CA LEU A 10 -12.68 6.88 3.05
C LEU A 10 -11.70 7.25 1.93
N ARG A 11 -10.74 8.15 2.23
CA ARG A 11 -9.75 8.58 1.26
C ARG A 11 -9.02 7.40 0.64
N ALA A 12 -8.80 7.47 -0.66
CA ALA A 12 -7.94 6.53 -1.37
C ALA A 12 -6.56 6.47 -0.71
N GLY A 13 -6.07 5.29 -0.54
CA GLY A 13 -4.79 4.95 0.08
C GLY A 13 -4.59 3.46 -0.03
N GLY A 14 -3.39 2.96 0.21
CA GLY A 14 -3.03 1.57 -0.07
C GLY A 14 -4.10 0.53 0.24
N MET A 15 -4.77 0.62 1.40
CA MET A 15 -5.77 -0.38 1.80
C MET A 15 -7.13 -0.19 1.11
N ALA A 16 -7.65 1.04 0.99
CA ALA A 16 -8.93 1.29 0.35
C ALA A 16 -8.86 0.91 -1.14
N THR A 17 -7.86 1.43 -1.84
CA THR A 17 -7.57 1.10 -3.23
C THR A 17 -7.39 -0.40 -3.46
N PHE A 18 -6.72 -1.10 -2.54
CA PHE A 18 -6.54 -2.55 -2.60
C PHE A 18 -7.88 -3.31 -2.48
N ASN A 19 -8.70 -2.96 -1.48
CA ASN A 19 -9.97 -3.64 -1.24
C ASN A 19 -10.94 -3.43 -2.41
N GLU A 20 -10.98 -2.23 -2.97
CA GLU A 20 -11.79 -1.90 -4.15
C GLU A 20 -11.31 -2.69 -5.38
N ARG A 21 -10.00 -2.73 -5.64
CA ARG A 21 -9.47 -3.51 -6.77
C ARG A 21 -9.65 -5.02 -6.57
N MET A 22 -9.54 -5.51 -5.33
CA MET A 22 -9.84 -6.91 -5.00
C MET A 22 -11.31 -7.24 -5.28
N ALA A 23 -12.23 -6.33 -4.95
CA ALA A 23 -13.65 -6.51 -5.23
C ALA A 23 -13.92 -6.61 -6.74
N TYR A 24 -13.31 -5.73 -7.55
CA TYR A 24 -13.39 -5.85 -9.01
C TYR A 24 -12.86 -7.19 -9.52
N SER A 25 -11.71 -7.65 -9.02
CA SER A 25 -11.14 -8.92 -9.45
C SER A 25 -12.01 -10.13 -9.09
N LEU A 26 -12.67 -10.08 -7.94
CA LEU A 26 -13.64 -11.11 -7.56
C LEU A 26 -14.90 -11.06 -8.46
N GLN A 27 -15.38 -9.86 -8.83
CA GLN A 27 -16.49 -9.69 -9.78
C GLN A 27 -16.11 -10.19 -11.19
N GLU A 28 -14.89 -9.91 -11.67
CA GLU A 28 -14.33 -10.40 -12.93
C GLU A 28 -14.33 -11.93 -13.00
N GLN A 29 -14.23 -12.62 -11.84
CA GLN A 29 -14.32 -14.07 -11.70
C GLN A 29 -15.75 -14.59 -11.46
N GLY A 30 -16.76 -13.72 -11.59
CA GLY A 30 -18.18 -14.10 -11.51
C GLY A 30 -18.75 -14.13 -10.09
N HIS A 31 -18.06 -13.58 -9.10
CA HIS A 31 -18.57 -13.51 -7.74
C HIS A 31 -19.42 -12.25 -7.49
N GLU A 32 -20.50 -12.39 -6.74
CA GLU A 32 -21.20 -11.25 -6.16
C GLU A 32 -20.45 -10.76 -4.92
N VAL A 33 -20.08 -9.48 -4.91
CA VAL A 33 -19.20 -8.88 -3.88
C VAL A 33 -19.80 -7.59 -3.33
N GLU A 34 -19.79 -7.46 -2.01
CA GLU A 34 -20.07 -6.20 -1.33
C GLU A 34 -18.91 -5.87 -0.36
N ILE A 35 -18.55 -4.59 -0.27
CA ILE A 35 -17.57 -4.09 0.70
C ILE A 35 -18.32 -3.40 1.84
N ILE A 36 -18.13 -3.88 3.07
CA ILE A 36 -18.55 -3.18 4.29
C ILE A 36 -17.40 -2.30 4.75
N THR A 37 -17.59 -0.98 4.64
CA THR A 37 -16.60 0.00 5.06
C THR A 37 -17.02 0.73 6.33
N PHE A 38 -16.15 1.59 6.85
CA PHE A 38 -16.34 2.26 8.13
C PHE A 38 -17.12 3.55 7.99
N SER A 39 -18.13 3.71 8.85
CA SER A 39 -18.77 5.00 9.15
C SER A 39 -17.86 5.87 10.02
N MET A 40 -17.02 5.24 10.86
CA MET A 40 -15.92 5.84 11.61
C MET A 40 -14.79 4.82 11.76
N GLN A 41 -13.66 5.06 11.10
CA GLN A 41 -12.47 4.20 11.16
C GLN A 41 -11.56 4.59 12.33
N TYR A 42 -11.22 5.87 12.44
CA TYR A 42 -10.41 6.41 13.52
C TYR A 42 -11.10 7.59 14.16
N PRO A 43 -11.02 7.74 15.49
CA PRO A 43 -11.39 9.00 16.13
C PRO A 43 -10.45 10.13 15.64
N GLY A 44 -10.97 11.36 15.56
CA GLY A 44 -10.24 12.49 14.96
C GLY A 44 -8.87 12.76 15.58
N TRP A 45 -8.72 12.50 16.88
CA TRP A 45 -7.44 12.68 17.60
C TRP A 45 -6.37 11.61 17.26
N LEU A 46 -6.78 10.48 16.70
CA LEU A 46 -5.86 9.40 16.30
C LEU A 46 -5.48 9.50 14.80
N PHE A 47 -6.22 10.29 14.03
CA PHE A 47 -5.96 10.42 12.60
C PHE A 47 -4.99 11.58 12.32
N PRO A 48 -3.79 11.32 11.75
CA PRO A 48 -2.76 12.36 11.58
C PRO A 48 -3.00 13.26 10.36
N GLY A 49 -3.89 12.89 9.44
CA GLY A 49 -4.20 13.66 8.22
C GLY A 49 -5.29 14.71 8.44
N LYS A 50 -5.54 15.54 7.43
CA LYS A 50 -6.55 16.62 7.48
C LYS A 50 -7.98 16.10 7.47
N THR A 51 -8.27 15.06 6.69
CA THR A 51 -9.57 14.41 6.60
C THR A 51 -9.42 12.93 6.28
N GLN A 52 -10.33 12.11 6.80
CA GLN A 52 -10.42 10.69 6.48
C GLN A 52 -11.30 10.43 5.25
N LEU A 53 -12.10 11.41 4.83
CA LEU A 53 -13.08 11.26 3.77
C LEU A 53 -12.51 11.75 2.43
N SER A 54 -12.89 11.05 1.36
CA SER A 54 -12.60 11.41 -0.02
C SER A 54 -13.64 12.41 -0.55
N ASP A 55 -13.22 13.31 -1.39
CA ASP A 55 -14.05 14.16 -2.22
C ASP A 55 -14.24 13.58 -3.65
N GLU A 56 -13.62 12.44 -3.94
CA GLU A 56 -13.78 11.73 -5.19
C GLU A 56 -15.14 11.00 -5.26
N PRO A 57 -15.71 10.79 -6.45
CA PRO A 57 -16.95 10.04 -6.60
C PRO A 57 -16.78 8.58 -6.17
N ALA A 58 -17.90 7.93 -5.83
CA ALA A 58 -17.90 6.50 -5.52
C ALA A 58 -17.39 5.69 -6.73
N PRO A 59 -16.59 4.62 -6.50
CA PRO A 59 -16.16 3.72 -7.55
C PRO A 59 -17.36 3.09 -8.26
N GLU A 60 -17.42 3.21 -9.58
CA GLU A 60 -18.51 2.65 -10.37
C GLU A 60 -18.52 1.12 -10.32
N GLY A 61 -19.72 0.52 -10.26
CA GLY A 61 -19.88 -0.94 -10.30
C GLY A 61 -19.52 -1.67 -9.01
N LEU A 62 -19.08 -1.00 -7.95
CA LEU A 62 -18.87 -1.59 -6.63
C LEU A 62 -20.07 -1.35 -5.71
N ASN A 63 -20.49 -2.40 -5.02
CA ASN A 63 -21.44 -2.28 -3.92
C ASN A 63 -20.66 -2.02 -2.63
N ILE A 64 -20.71 -0.77 -2.15
CA ILE A 64 -20.01 -0.35 -0.93
C ILE A 64 -21.02 0.13 0.10
N ARG A 65 -21.02 -0.51 1.28
CA ARG A 65 -21.91 -0.18 2.39
C ARG A 65 -21.15 0.44 3.54
N VAL A 66 -21.42 1.69 3.83
CA VAL A 66 -20.87 2.41 4.99
C VAL A 66 -21.66 1.99 6.23
N LEU A 67 -21.13 1.05 7.00
CA LEU A 67 -21.88 0.44 8.10
C LEU A 67 -21.09 0.34 9.40
N LEU A 68 -19.82 -0.10 9.35
CA LEU A 68 -19.04 -0.47 10.53
C LEU A 68 -18.50 0.76 11.27
N HIS A 69 -18.66 0.80 12.59
CA HIS A 69 -18.10 1.84 13.46
C HIS A 69 -17.03 1.22 14.37
N ALA A 70 -15.77 1.66 14.26
CA ALA A 70 -14.64 1.00 14.91
C ALA A 70 -14.72 0.91 16.45
N LEU A 71 -15.42 1.83 17.12
CA LEU A 71 -15.50 1.91 18.59
C LEU A 71 -16.89 1.63 19.19
N ASN A 72 -17.88 1.23 18.39
CA ASN A 72 -19.26 1.04 18.91
C ASN A 72 -19.64 -0.45 18.96
N PRO A 73 -19.63 -1.09 20.15
CA PRO A 73 -19.96 -2.51 20.28
C PRO A 73 -21.39 -2.89 19.84
N ILE A 74 -22.36 -1.99 20.00
CA ILE A 74 -23.73 -2.22 19.53
C ILE A 74 -23.76 -2.27 18.00
N ASN A 75 -23.01 -1.38 17.34
CA ASN A 75 -22.89 -1.37 15.91
C ASN A 75 -22.21 -2.66 15.38
N TRP A 76 -21.24 -3.24 16.11
CA TRP A 76 -20.62 -4.52 15.73
C TRP A 76 -21.63 -5.66 15.66
N LEU A 77 -22.57 -5.71 16.63
CA LEU A 77 -23.66 -6.70 16.62
C LEU A 77 -24.65 -6.46 15.47
N ILE A 78 -25.01 -5.18 15.20
CA ILE A 78 -25.87 -4.81 14.07
C ILE A 78 -25.21 -5.23 12.75
N THR A 79 -23.92 -4.95 12.59
CA THR A 79 -23.15 -5.32 11.39
C THR A 79 -23.02 -6.85 11.27
N ALA A 80 -22.82 -7.57 12.37
CA ALA A 80 -22.80 -9.03 12.39
C ALA A 80 -24.14 -9.65 11.96
N ARG A 81 -25.26 -9.04 12.38
CA ARG A 81 -26.59 -9.46 11.93
C ARG A 81 -26.76 -9.24 10.43
N TYR A 82 -26.25 -8.13 9.90
CA TYR A 82 -26.24 -7.88 8.47
C TYR A 82 -25.42 -8.96 7.71
N VAL A 83 -24.21 -9.27 8.18
CA VAL A 83 -23.36 -10.35 7.62
C VAL A 83 -24.09 -11.69 7.59
N GLN A 84 -24.79 -12.04 8.66
CA GLN A 84 -25.59 -13.27 8.74
C GLN A 84 -26.74 -13.29 7.73
N GLN A 85 -27.46 -12.16 7.58
CA GLN A 85 -28.58 -12.02 6.64
C GLN A 85 -28.13 -12.05 5.18
N TYR A 86 -26.94 -11.53 4.86
CA TYR A 86 -26.38 -11.51 3.52
C TYR A 86 -26.02 -12.91 3.01
N ARG A 87 -25.78 -13.88 3.90
CA ARG A 87 -25.48 -15.29 3.59
C ARG A 87 -24.28 -15.47 2.63
N ALA A 88 -23.22 -14.69 2.86
CA ALA A 88 -21.98 -14.80 2.09
C ALA A 88 -21.32 -16.18 2.28
N ASP A 89 -20.66 -16.71 1.24
CA ASP A 89 -19.80 -17.87 1.35
C ASP A 89 -18.47 -17.53 2.03
N TYR A 90 -17.97 -16.32 1.78
CA TYR A 90 -16.71 -15.82 2.34
C TYR A 90 -16.89 -14.46 2.99
N LEU A 91 -16.25 -14.29 4.14
CA LEU A 91 -16.10 -13.04 4.88
C LEU A 91 -14.60 -12.72 4.99
N ILE A 92 -14.12 -11.80 4.15
CA ILE A 92 -12.73 -11.36 4.12
C ILE A 92 -12.57 -10.17 5.05
N LEU A 93 -11.78 -10.31 6.11
CA LEU A 93 -11.57 -9.31 7.14
C LEU A 93 -10.18 -8.69 6.94
N ARG A 94 -10.12 -7.42 6.51
CA ARG A 94 -8.86 -6.70 6.35
C ARG A 94 -8.30 -6.29 7.70
N TYR A 95 -7.10 -6.76 8.03
CA TYR A 95 -6.46 -6.49 9.32
C TYR A 95 -5.09 -5.84 9.14
N TRP A 96 -4.85 -4.72 9.82
CA TRP A 96 -3.60 -3.95 9.66
C TRP A 96 -3.03 -3.40 10.97
N MET A 97 -3.78 -3.39 12.07
CA MET A 97 -3.31 -2.91 13.37
C MET A 97 -4.18 -3.40 14.54
N PRO A 98 -3.60 -3.55 15.75
CA PRO A 98 -4.31 -4.08 16.92
C PRO A 98 -5.53 -3.28 17.37
N PHE A 99 -5.58 -1.97 17.06
CA PHE A 99 -6.77 -1.13 17.33
C PHE A 99 -8.04 -1.67 16.66
N MET A 100 -7.92 -2.32 15.50
CA MET A 100 -9.06 -2.91 14.79
C MET A 100 -9.48 -4.28 15.30
N ALA A 101 -8.66 -4.93 16.11
CA ALA A 101 -8.91 -6.29 16.58
C ALA A 101 -10.23 -6.45 17.37
N PRO A 102 -10.62 -5.55 18.30
CA PRO A 102 -11.91 -5.66 18.99
C PRO A 102 -13.09 -5.60 18.03
N CYS A 103 -13.09 -4.62 17.13
CA CYS A 103 -14.15 -4.40 16.15
C CYS A 103 -14.32 -5.60 15.22
N LEU A 104 -13.26 -5.99 14.50
CA LEU A 104 -13.28 -7.07 13.52
C LEU A 104 -13.49 -8.44 14.19
N GLY A 105 -12.88 -8.65 15.36
CA GLY A 105 -13.01 -9.88 16.13
C GLY A 105 -14.43 -10.09 16.66
N MET A 106 -15.03 -9.05 17.24
CA MET A 106 -16.41 -9.12 17.74
C MET A 106 -17.44 -9.23 16.62
N LEU A 107 -17.23 -8.52 15.49
CA LEU A 107 -18.03 -8.70 14.29
C LEU A 107 -18.04 -10.17 13.84
N SER A 108 -16.86 -10.77 13.71
CA SER A 108 -16.68 -12.16 13.31
C SER A 108 -17.31 -13.13 14.32
N PHE A 109 -17.07 -12.92 15.61
CA PHE A 109 -17.65 -13.71 16.70
C PHE A 109 -19.19 -13.68 16.67
N TRP A 110 -19.80 -12.48 16.67
CA TRP A 110 -21.25 -12.36 16.65
C TRP A 110 -21.86 -12.91 15.36
N SER A 111 -21.22 -12.73 14.20
CA SER A 111 -21.75 -13.31 12.96
C SER A 111 -21.87 -14.83 13.04
N THR A 112 -20.89 -15.48 13.69
CA THR A 112 -20.91 -16.93 13.92
C THR A 112 -22.02 -17.33 14.90
N ILE A 113 -22.14 -16.64 16.04
CA ILE A 113 -23.20 -16.91 17.03
C ILE A 113 -24.59 -16.74 16.42
N LEU A 114 -24.76 -15.78 15.52
CA LEU A 114 -26.02 -15.55 14.80
C LEU A 114 -26.28 -16.57 13.67
N GLY A 115 -25.34 -17.51 13.43
CA GLY A 115 -25.51 -18.61 12.49
C GLY A 115 -24.99 -18.33 11.07
N SER A 116 -24.11 -17.34 10.87
CA SER A 116 -23.39 -17.19 9.60
C SER A 116 -22.50 -18.40 9.34
N LYS A 117 -22.58 -18.94 8.12
CA LYS A 117 -21.72 -20.05 7.66
C LYS A 117 -20.54 -19.59 6.80
N ALA A 118 -20.34 -18.28 6.68
CA ALA A 118 -19.25 -17.70 5.88
C ALA A 118 -17.89 -18.17 6.38
N ILE A 119 -17.03 -18.59 5.47
CA ILE A 119 -15.62 -18.85 5.74
C ILE A 119 -14.93 -17.50 6.00
N ARG A 120 -14.30 -17.35 7.17
CA ARG A 120 -13.72 -16.09 7.66
C ARG A 120 -12.23 -16.09 7.42
N ILE A 121 -11.79 -15.24 6.49
CA ILE A 121 -10.39 -15.10 6.11
C ILE A 121 -9.84 -13.79 6.67
N ALA A 122 -8.80 -13.85 7.51
CA ALA A 122 -8.02 -12.67 7.88
C ALA A 122 -7.04 -12.32 6.77
N LEU A 123 -7.21 -11.20 6.08
CA LEU A 123 -6.21 -10.66 5.15
C LEU A 123 -5.38 -9.61 5.90
N ALA A 124 -4.16 -10.00 6.31
CA ALA A 124 -3.35 -9.23 7.23
C ALA A 124 -2.20 -8.50 6.52
N ASP A 125 -2.17 -7.16 6.70
CA ASP A 125 -1.06 -6.31 6.27
C ASP A 125 0.08 -6.29 7.28
N ASN A 126 -0.27 -6.25 8.58
CA ASN A 126 0.65 -6.29 9.71
C ASN A 126 0.04 -7.12 10.84
N ILE A 127 0.89 -7.87 11.53
CA ILE A 127 0.51 -8.66 12.71
C ILE A 127 1.08 -8.01 13.97
N ILE A 128 2.34 -7.60 13.94
CA ILE A 128 3.00 -6.85 15.01
C ILE A 128 3.11 -5.40 14.56
N PRO A 129 2.58 -4.43 15.33
CA PRO A 129 2.65 -3.03 14.94
C PRO A 129 4.10 -2.52 15.01
N HIS A 130 4.45 -1.59 14.11
CA HIS A 130 5.75 -0.89 14.11
C HIS A 130 5.92 0.03 15.32
N GLU A 131 4.81 0.55 15.84
CA GLU A 131 4.77 1.36 17.04
C GLU A 131 4.23 0.53 18.21
N SER A 132 4.73 0.78 19.43
CA SER A 132 4.26 0.06 20.62
C SER A 132 2.78 0.36 20.86
N PHE A 133 1.95 -0.67 20.90
CA PHE A 133 0.54 -0.56 21.23
C PHE A 133 0.21 -1.48 22.40
N PRO A 134 -0.38 -0.95 23.49
CA PRO A 134 -0.73 -1.76 24.66
C PRO A 134 -1.59 -2.97 24.28
N LEU A 135 -1.30 -4.11 24.88
CA LEU A 135 -2.04 -5.36 24.67
C LEU A 135 -2.09 -5.85 23.19
N SER A 136 -1.24 -5.32 22.30
CA SER A 136 -1.26 -5.62 20.86
C SER A 136 -1.33 -7.12 20.57
N ARG A 137 -0.49 -7.93 21.25
CA ARG A 137 -0.46 -9.39 21.07
C ARG A 137 -1.76 -10.07 21.50
N VAL A 138 -2.37 -9.63 22.61
CA VAL A 138 -3.63 -10.21 23.13
C VAL A 138 -4.78 -9.87 22.18
N LEU A 139 -4.88 -8.62 21.76
CA LEU A 139 -5.92 -8.17 20.85
C LEU A 139 -5.83 -8.85 19.48
N THR A 140 -4.63 -8.95 18.92
CA THR A 140 -4.41 -9.65 17.65
C THR A 140 -4.74 -11.14 17.76
N LYS A 141 -4.33 -11.83 18.84
CA LYS A 141 -4.72 -13.22 19.09
C LYS A 141 -6.22 -13.39 19.21
N PHE A 142 -6.91 -12.48 19.90
CA PHE A 142 -8.36 -12.50 20.01
C PHE A 142 -9.02 -12.43 18.60
N PHE A 143 -8.61 -11.48 17.77
CA PHE A 143 -9.13 -11.37 16.41
C PHE A 143 -8.86 -12.65 15.59
N LEU A 144 -7.61 -13.12 15.55
CA LEU A 144 -7.22 -14.30 14.80
C LEU A 144 -7.94 -15.58 15.27
N ALA A 145 -8.29 -15.67 16.55
CA ALA A 145 -9.10 -16.78 17.07
C ALA A 145 -10.50 -16.85 16.42
N GLN A 146 -11.03 -15.71 15.96
CA GLN A 146 -12.35 -15.60 15.33
C GLN A 146 -12.34 -15.81 13.80
N THR A 147 -11.20 -16.16 13.20
CA THR A 147 -11.08 -16.43 11.76
C THR A 147 -10.86 -17.92 11.50
N ASP A 148 -11.13 -18.40 10.30
CA ASP A 148 -10.93 -19.80 9.89
C ASP A 148 -9.58 -19.99 9.24
N SER A 149 -9.09 -18.98 8.51
CA SER A 149 -7.76 -18.94 7.90
C SER A 149 -7.17 -17.53 7.91
N ALA A 150 -5.89 -17.43 7.55
CA ALA A 150 -5.21 -16.16 7.40
C ALA A 150 -4.38 -16.11 6.11
N ALA A 151 -4.38 -14.93 5.47
CA ALA A 151 -3.50 -14.62 4.35
C ALA A 151 -2.60 -13.43 4.72
N THR A 152 -1.33 -13.51 4.39
CA THR A 152 -0.33 -12.45 4.61
C THR A 152 0.30 -12.07 3.28
N LEU A 153 0.81 -10.83 3.17
CA LEU A 153 1.34 -10.30 1.90
C LEU A 153 2.88 -10.24 1.86
N SER A 154 3.55 -10.62 2.96
CA SER A 154 5.02 -10.72 3.02
C SER A 154 5.46 -11.87 3.93
N ASP A 155 6.70 -12.31 3.77
CA ASP A 155 7.25 -13.37 4.61
C ASP A 155 7.48 -12.89 6.05
N SER A 156 7.81 -11.62 6.25
CA SER A 156 7.95 -11.03 7.60
C SER A 156 6.63 -11.06 8.37
N VAL A 157 5.52 -10.67 7.76
CA VAL A 157 4.17 -10.72 8.40
C VAL A 157 3.74 -12.16 8.67
N ARG A 158 4.10 -13.10 7.78
CA ARG A 158 3.85 -14.52 8.03
C ARG A 158 4.66 -15.06 9.21
N ALA A 159 5.92 -14.67 9.33
CA ALA A 159 6.76 -15.03 10.47
C ALA A 159 6.17 -14.50 11.79
N ASP A 160 5.69 -13.25 11.80
CA ASP A 160 5.00 -12.66 12.94
C ASP A 160 3.73 -13.43 13.32
N LEU A 161 2.94 -13.86 12.33
CA LEU A 161 1.75 -14.68 12.52
C LEU A 161 2.09 -16.01 13.23
N MET A 162 3.15 -16.68 12.78
CA MET A 162 3.63 -17.92 13.38
C MET A 162 4.18 -17.69 14.79
N ALA A 163 4.91 -16.58 15.01
CA ALA A 163 5.45 -16.21 16.32
C ALA A 163 4.35 -15.90 17.36
N LEU A 164 3.16 -15.50 16.91
CA LEU A 164 1.98 -15.38 17.78
C LEU A 164 1.36 -16.73 18.15
N GLY A 165 1.79 -17.83 17.55
CA GLY A 165 1.26 -19.17 17.76
C GLY A 165 0.00 -19.49 16.98
N TYR A 166 -0.23 -18.83 15.83
CA TYR A 166 -1.34 -19.16 14.94
C TYR A 166 -1.15 -20.54 14.32
N ARG A 167 -2.17 -21.41 14.41
CA ARG A 167 -2.10 -22.82 13.99
C ARG A 167 -3.16 -23.21 12.94
N LYS A 168 -4.05 -22.29 12.59
CA LYS A 168 -5.05 -22.52 11.55
C LYS A 168 -4.40 -22.37 10.17
N PRO A 169 -5.08 -22.80 9.07
CA PRO A 169 -4.57 -22.63 7.72
C PRO A 169 -4.11 -21.20 7.45
N SER A 170 -2.95 -21.08 6.85
CA SER A 170 -2.42 -19.77 6.48
C SER A 170 -1.60 -19.82 5.21
N ILE A 171 -1.70 -18.77 4.39
CA ILE A 171 -1.01 -18.64 3.12
C ILE A 171 -0.28 -17.30 3.02
N ARG A 172 0.90 -17.33 2.39
CA ARG A 172 1.58 -16.12 1.93
C ARG A 172 1.18 -15.87 0.48
N LEU A 173 0.65 -14.70 0.20
CA LEU A 173 0.27 -14.25 -1.14
C LEU A 173 1.23 -13.15 -1.61
N LYS A 174 1.53 -13.13 -2.90
CA LYS A 174 2.21 -11.97 -3.50
C LYS A 174 1.23 -10.81 -3.56
N HIS A 175 1.67 -9.62 -3.15
CA HIS A 175 0.84 -8.41 -3.28
C HIS A 175 0.60 -8.14 -4.77
N PRO A 176 -0.65 -8.09 -5.26
CA PRO A 176 -0.92 -7.87 -6.67
C PRO A 176 -0.64 -6.42 -7.09
N LEU A 177 -0.64 -6.17 -8.41
CA LEU A 177 -0.40 -4.82 -8.95
C LEU A 177 -1.50 -3.85 -8.54
N TYR A 178 -1.14 -2.57 -8.44
CA TYR A 178 -2.10 -1.48 -8.47
C TYR A 178 -2.26 -1.00 -9.91
N ASP A 179 -3.25 -1.52 -10.63
CA ASP A 179 -3.56 -1.26 -12.03
C ASP A 179 -4.79 -0.35 -12.22
N ASN A 180 -5.34 0.18 -11.13
CA ASN A 180 -6.58 0.95 -11.09
C ASN A 180 -6.39 2.48 -11.09
N PHE A 181 -5.18 2.96 -11.38
CA PHE A 181 -4.89 4.39 -11.54
C PHE A 181 -4.92 4.88 -13.00
N GLY A 182 -5.44 4.05 -13.91
CA GLY A 182 -5.52 4.31 -15.34
C GLY A 182 -4.32 3.79 -16.13
N ALA A 183 -4.50 3.74 -17.45
CA ALA A 183 -3.45 3.27 -18.37
C ALA A 183 -2.22 4.19 -18.36
N PRO A 184 -1.02 3.64 -18.58
CA PRO A 184 0.18 4.44 -18.83
C PRO A 184 -0.05 5.42 -19.98
N VAL A 185 0.54 6.60 -19.87
CA VAL A 185 0.62 7.59 -20.96
C VAL A 185 2.08 7.74 -21.39
N ASP A 186 2.29 8.28 -22.58
CA ASP A 186 3.65 8.60 -22.98
C ASP A 186 4.23 9.70 -22.08
N ARG A 187 5.56 9.70 -21.96
CA ARG A 187 6.28 10.55 -21.02
C ARG A 187 6.11 12.05 -21.31
N GLU A 188 6.05 12.43 -22.59
CA GLU A 188 5.88 13.82 -22.99
C GLU A 188 4.52 14.35 -22.56
N THR A 189 3.44 13.60 -22.82
CA THR A 189 2.08 13.88 -22.33
C THR A 189 2.04 13.99 -20.81
N ALA A 190 2.71 13.06 -20.10
CA ALA A 190 2.76 13.09 -18.64
C ALA A 190 3.46 14.36 -18.12
N CYS A 191 4.63 14.69 -18.66
CA CYS A 191 5.36 15.90 -18.29
C CYS A 191 4.57 17.16 -18.56
N ASN A 192 3.97 17.29 -19.76
CA ASN A 192 3.17 18.44 -20.12
C ASN A 192 1.96 18.63 -19.21
N THR A 193 1.28 17.53 -18.85
CA THR A 193 0.14 17.56 -17.91
C THR A 193 0.55 18.03 -16.51
N LEU A 194 1.73 17.66 -16.06
CA LEU A 194 2.28 18.04 -14.76
C LEU A 194 3.01 19.39 -14.76
N GLY A 195 3.14 20.06 -15.90
CA GLY A 195 3.91 21.29 -16.04
C GLY A 195 5.43 21.07 -15.88
N LEU A 196 5.93 19.90 -16.25
CA LEU A 196 7.33 19.49 -16.15
C LEU A 196 8.03 19.63 -17.52
N ASP A 197 9.30 20.00 -17.51
CA ASP A 197 10.14 20.01 -18.70
C ASP A 197 10.58 18.58 -19.06
N PRO A 198 10.15 18.02 -20.22
CA PRO A 198 10.53 16.66 -20.62
C PRO A 198 12.03 16.48 -20.89
N GLY A 199 12.80 17.55 -20.94
CA GLY A 199 14.25 17.51 -21.07
C GLY A 199 14.98 16.95 -19.83
N PHE A 200 14.36 16.99 -18.65
CA PHE A 200 14.96 16.44 -17.41
C PHE A 200 14.63 14.96 -17.22
N THR A 201 15.53 14.19 -16.64
CA THR A 201 15.21 12.89 -16.02
C THR A 201 14.52 13.13 -14.68
N TYR A 202 13.42 12.43 -14.42
CA TYR A 202 12.71 12.54 -13.15
C TYR A 202 12.83 11.27 -12.32
N PHE A 203 13.28 11.42 -11.08
CA PHE A 203 13.12 10.42 -10.03
C PHE A 203 11.89 10.76 -9.20
N LEU A 204 11.18 9.77 -8.67
CA LEU A 204 9.92 9.97 -7.97
C LEU A 204 9.97 9.37 -6.57
N TYR A 205 9.71 10.17 -5.56
CA TYR A 205 9.24 9.75 -4.24
C TYR A 205 7.71 9.92 -4.19
N PHE A 206 6.98 8.86 -3.83
CA PHE A 206 5.52 8.87 -3.84
C PHE A 206 4.89 8.35 -2.55
N GLY A 207 3.79 9.00 -2.12
CA GLY A 207 2.94 8.58 -1.00
C GLY A 207 3.09 9.45 0.25
N PHE A 208 2.28 9.18 1.29
CA PHE A 208 2.31 9.97 2.53
C PHE A 208 3.71 10.08 3.12
N ILE A 209 4.10 11.29 3.49
CA ILE A 209 5.43 11.57 4.03
C ILE A 209 5.39 11.33 5.53
N ARG A 210 6.15 10.30 5.97
CA ARG A 210 6.36 9.90 7.37
C ARG A 210 7.82 9.57 7.60
N ALA A 211 8.29 9.74 8.82
CA ALA A 211 9.71 9.52 9.18
C ALA A 211 10.26 8.18 8.71
N TYR A 212 9.50 7.10 8.91
CA TYR A 212 9.95 5.75 8.53
C TYR A 212 10.13 5.55 7.02
N LYS A 213 9.52 6.42 6.17
CA LYS A 213 9.63 6.35 4.71
C LYS A 213 10.88 7.03 4.14
N GLY A 214 11.72 7.59 4.99
CA GLY A 214 13.08 7.98 4.66
C GLY A 214 13.24 9.03 3.56
N LEU A 215 12.30 10.00 3.46
CA LEU A 215 12.50 11.16 2.58
C LEU A 215 13.78 11.93 2.94
N ASP A 216 14.17 11.94 4.21
CA ASP A 216 15.44 12.51 4.69
C ASP A 216 16.65 11.83 4.05
N LEU A 217 16.69 10.49 4.03
CA LEU A 217 17.77 9.74 3.36
C LEU A 217 17.85 10.08 1.86
N LEU A 218 16.69 10.21 1.22
CA LEU A 218 16.61 10.53 -0.19
C LEU A 218 17.12 11.93 -0.49
N LEU A 219 16.73 12.92 0.32
CA LEU A 219 17.18 14.30 0.16
C LEU A 219 18.69 14.42 0.39
N GLU A 220 19.24 13.74 1.40
CA GLU A 220 20.68 13.70 1.62
C GLU A 220 21.42 13.01 0.47
N ALA A 221 20.89 11.91 -0.07
CA ALA A 221 21.45 11.26 -1.25
C ALA A 221 21.41 12.17 -2.49
N PHE A 222 20.30 12.90 -2.68
CA PHE A 222 20.11 13.80 -3.81
C PHE A 222 20.99 15.06 -3.72
N ALA A 223 21.56 15.34 -2.55
CA ALA A 223 22.53 16.42 -2.33
C ALA A 223 23.93 16.10 -2.90
N ASP A 224 24.20 14.89 -3.35
CA ASP A 224 25.46 14.51 -3.98
C ASP A 224 25.70 15.36 -5.24
N GLU A 225 26.91 15.98 -5.33
CA GLU A 225 27.26 16.86 -6.45
C GLU A 225 27.26 16.13 -7.80
N ARG A 226 27.58 14.85 -7.80
CA ARG A 226 27.54 14.02 -9.00
C ARG A 226 26.13 13.91 -9.60
N LEU A 227 25.08 13.93 -8.75
CA LEU A 227 23.67 13.97 -9.18
C LEU A 227 23.28 15.38 -9.62
N ARG A 228 23.61 16.39 -8.81
CA ARG A 228 23.24 17.78 -9.09
C ARG A 228 23.85 18.34 -10.37
N SER A 229 24.97 17.79 -10.81
CA SER A 229 25.61 18.13 -12.09
C SER A 229 24.91 17.49 -13.30
N GLN A 230 23.97 16.54 -13.09
CA GLN A 230 23.20 15.90 -14.15
C GLN A 230 21.90 16.62 -14.43
N ASN A 231 21.32 16.34 -15.61
CA ASN A 231 20.00 16.86 -15.98
C ASN A 231 18.87 16.02 -15.33
N VAL A 232 18.85 15.98 -13.98
CA VAL A 232 17.92 15.19 -13.18
C VAL A 232 17.22 16.04 -12.13
N LYS A 233 15.95 15.74 -11.88
CA LYS A 233 15.16 16.32 -10.78
C LYS A 233 14.44 15.24 -10.00
N LEU A 234 14.21 15.52 -8.70
CA LEU A 234 13.42 14.67 -7.83
C LEU A 234 12.01 15.25 -7.66
N ILE A 235 11.00 14.47 -8.03
CA ILE A 235 9.60 14.76 -7.71
C ILE A 235 9.32 14.16 -6.32
N VAL A 236 8.87 14.99 -5.38
CA VAL A 236 8.37 14.56 -4.07
C VAL A 236 6.85 14.75 -4.09
N ALA A 237 6.11 13.67 -4.21
CA ALA A 237 4.65 13.68 -4.37
C ALA A 237 3.96 12.99 -3.18
N GLY A 238 3.29 13.76 -2.32
CA GLY A 238 2.54 13.23 -1.17
C GLY A 238 2.36 14.24 -0.04
N GLU A 239 1.33 13.99 0.76
CA GLU A 239 0.98 14.83 1.91
C GLU A 239 1.86 14.49 3.13
N PHE A 240 2.29 15.52 3.86
CA PHE A 240 2.98 15.34 5.13
C PHE A 240 2.02 14.87 6.23
N TYR A 241 2.37 13.77 6.88
CA TYR A 241 1.70 13.25 8.08
C TYR A 241 2.52 13.50 9.36
N GLU A 242 3.51 14.39 9.26
CA GLU A 242 4.36 14.89 10.34
C GLU A 242 4.84 16.30 10.00
N SER A 243 5.56 16.98 10.91
CA SER A 243 6.12 18.32 10.62
C SER A 243 7.09 18.27 9.43
N PRO A 244 6.97 19.20 8.46
CA PRO A 244 7.88 19.30 7.34
C PRO A 244 9.24 19.91 7.70
N ASP A 245 9.43 20.44 8.92
CA ASP A 245 10.55 21.29 9.31
C ASP A 245 11.92 20.61 9.08
N ARG A 246 12.04 19.30 9.40
CA ARG A 246 13.29 18.56 9.18
C ARG A 246 13.66 18.47 7.72
N TYR A 247 12.69 18.27 6.85
CA TYR A 247 12.90 18.17 5.40
C TYR A 247 13.21 19.52 4.79
N ASN A 248 12.49 20.56 5.18
CA ASN A 248 12.74 21.95 4.76
C ASN A 248 14.14 22.40 5.15
N ARG A 249 14.63 22.00 6.33
CA ARG A 249 16.01 22.28 6.76
C ARG A 249 17.03 21.64 5.82
N ILE A 250 16.89 20.34 5.52
CA ILE A 250 17.79 19.64 4.60
C ILE A 250 17.77 20.32 3.23
N ILE A 251 16.58 20.62 2.69
CA ILE A 251 16.43 21.28 1.39
C ILE A 251 17.18 22.63 1.37
N HIS A 252 17.05 23.40 2.43
CA HIS A 252 17.72 24.72 2.54
C HIS A 252 19.24 24.56 2.71
N GLU A 253 19.69 23.76 3.69
CA GLU A 253 21.12 23.58 3.99
C GLU A 253 21.91 22.97 2.83
N ARG A 254 21.28 22.08 2.05
CA ARG A 254 21.87 21.43 0.88
C ARG A 254 21.60 22.15 -0.43
N ASN A 255 20.90 23.30 -0.42
CA ASN A 255 20.54 24.07 -1.63
C ASN A 255 19.83 23.23 -2.70
N LEU A 256 18.86 22.39 -2.31
CA LEU A 256 18.20 21.43 -3.19
C LEU A 256 17.03 22.02 -3.98
N ALA A 257 16.48 23.16 -3.60
CA ALA A 257 15.26 23.73 -4.18
C ALA A 257 15.25 23.73 -5.73
N PRO A 258 16.34 24.07 -6.47
CA PRO A 258 16.33 24.06 -7.93
C PRO A 258 16.23 22.66 -8.55
N HIS A 259 16.54 21.62 -7.77
CA HIS A 259 16.58 20.22 -8.21
C HIS A 259 15.32 19.43 -7.81
N LEU A 260 14.36 20.08 -7.11
CA LEU A 260 13.15 19.44 -6.60
C LEU A 260 11.89 19.95 -7.29
N VAL A 261 10.92 19.05 -7.44
CA VAL A 261 9.53 19.36 -7.75
C VAL A 261 8.69 18.89 -6.55
N LEU A 262 8.17 19.85 -5.78
CA LEU A 262 7.46 19.54 -4.53
C LEU A 262 5.95 19.59 -4.75
N LEU A 263 5.30 18.43 -4.71
CA LEU A 263 3.85 18.24 -4.77
C LEU A 263 3.36 17.74 -3.40
N THR A 264 3.61 18.54 -2.36
CA THR A 264 3.41 18.17 -0.95
C THR A 264 1.95 18.33 -0.50
N ARG A 265 1.07 17.63 -1.19
CA ARG A 265 -0.37 17.56 -0.96
C ARG A 265 -0.87 16.13 -1.17
N PHE A 266 -2.12 15.88 -0.86
CA PHE A 266 -2.76 14.64 -1.29
C PHE A 266 -2.76 14.56 -2.83
N ILE A 267 -2.28 13.44 -3.36
CA ILE A 267 -2.28 13.16 -4.79
C ILE A 267 -3.56 12.39 -5.13
N ARG A 268 -4.35 12.92 -6.05
CA ARG A 268 -5.60 12.30 -6.51
C ARG A 268 -5.30 11.06 -7.36
N ASN A 269 -6.23 10.12 -7.39
CA ASN A 269 -6.07 8.88 -8.15
C ASN A 269 -5.82 9.12 -9.65
N ASP A 270 -6.47 10.12 -10.24
CA ASP A 270 -6.33 10.47 -11.65
C ASP A 270 -4.97 11.10 -12.00
N GLU A 271 -4.23 11.62 -11.01
CA GLU A 271 -2.90 12.21 -11.19
C GLU A 271 -1.77 11.14 -11.13
N VAL A 272 -2.01 10.02 -10.46
CA VAL A 272 -0.98 9.00 -10.21
C VAL A 272 -0.34 8.51 -11.51
N ARG A 273 -1.14 8.23 -12.53
CA ARG A 273 -0.63 7.75 -13.83
C ARG A 273 0.37 8.72 -14.47
N PHE A 274 0.17 10.02 -14.33
CA PHE A 274 1.08 11.01 -14.91
C PHE A 274 2.39 11.06 -14.16
N LEU A 275 2.37 10.98 -12.83
CA LEU A 275 3.59 10.96 -12.01
C LEU A 275 4.48 9.76 -12.33
N PHE A 276 3.90 8.57 -12.40
CA PHE A 276 4.65 7.35 -12.69
C PHE A 276 5.06 7.25 -14.15
N SER A 277 4.28 7.78 -15.10
CA SER A 277 4.65 7.84 -16.52
C SER A 277 5.74 8.89 -16.81
N ALA A 278 5.81 9.98 -16.04
CA ALA A 278 6.89 10.97 -16.15
C ALA A 278 8.20 10.49 -15.53
N ALA A 279 8.13 9.65 -14.49
CA ALA A 279 9.29 9.18 -13.74
C ALA A 279 10.05 8.06 -14.47
N GLN A 280 11.38 8.09 -14.37
CA GLN A 280 12.26 7.03 -14.89
C GLN A 280 12.77 6.10 -13.78
N LEU A 281 12.74 6.53 -12.54
CA LEU A 281 13.08 5.73 -11.35
C LEU A 281 12.17 6.14 -10.19
N VAL A 282 11.53 5.16 -9.55
CA VAL A 282 10.76 5.37 -8.32
C VAL A 282 11.62 4.97 -7.13
N THR A 283 11.63 5.81 -6.09
CA THR A 283 12.49 5.64 -4.93
C THR A 283 11.71 5.38 -3.67
N GLN A 284 12.10 4.35 -2.92
CA GLN A 284 11.55 3.98 -1.62
C GLN A 284 12.70 3.77 -0.62
N THR A 285 13.21 4.86 -0.11
CA THR A 285 14.38 4.92 0.79
C THR A 285 14.00 4.73 2.26
N TYR A 286 13.13 3.76 2.54
CA TYR A 286 12.52 3.57 3.85
C TYR A 286 13.54 3.18 4.91
N HIS A 287 13.35 3.66 6.14
CA HIS A 287 14.09 3.18 7.32
C HIS A 287 13.58 1.83 7.81
N HIS A 288 12.26 1.62 7.71
CA HIS A 288 11.58 0.39 8.09
C HIS A 288 10.36 0.17 7.20
N ALA A 289 10.08 -1.09 6.84
CA ALA A 289 8.86 -1.45 6.13
C ALA A 289 8.54 -2.93 6.31
N THR A 290 7.25 -3.27 6.31
CA THR A 290 6.78 -4.65 6.11
C THR A 290 6.55 -4.92 4.63
N GLN A 291 5.98 -3.95 3.94
CA GLN A 291 5.73 -3.93 2.49
C GLN A 291 5.35 -2.52 2.03
N SER A 292 5.28 -2.30 0.71
CA SER A 292 4.78 -1.05 0.14
C SER A 292 4.06 -1.28 -1.18
N GLY A 293 2.84 -0.73 -1.30
CA GLY A 293 2.08 -0.73 -2.55
C GLY A 293 2.69 0.15 -3.65
N VAL A 294 3.62 1.04 -3.31
CA VAL A 294 4.27 1.93 -4.31
C VAL A 294 5.08 1.13 -5.33
N THR A 295 5.74 0.04 -4.91
CA THR A 295 6.42 -0.88 -5.84
C THR A 295 5.44 -1.45 -6.86
N GLN A 296 4.23 -1.82 -6.43
CA GLN A 296 3.21 -2.39 -7.29
C GLN A 296 2.66 -1.37 -8.29
N ILE A 297 2.58 -0.09 -7.90
CA ILE A 297 2.26 1.00 -8.83
C ILE A 297 3.40 1.18 -9.84
N GLY A 298 4.65 1.26 -9.38
CA GLY A 298 5.83 1.40 -10.25
C GLY A 298 5.89 0.27 -11.29
N PHE A 299 5.66 -0.97 -10.87
CA PHE A 299 5.66 -2.12 -11.77
C PHE A 299 4.51 -2.10 -12.78
N HIS A 300 3.33 -1.60 -12.39
CA HIS A 300 2.23 -1.40 -13.36
C HIS A 300 2.66 -0.47 -14.50
N TYR A 301 3.35 0.62 -14.19
CA TYR A 301 3.85 1.60 -15.17
C TYR A 301 5.23 1.26 -15.77
N HIS A 302 5.75 0.06 -15.53
CA HIS A 302 7.07 -0.39 -16.00
C HIS A 302 8.22 0.48 -15.51
N THR A 303 8.05 1.14 -14.37
CA THR A 303 9.07 2.04 -13.83
C THR A 303 9.99 1.27 -12.87
N PRO A 304 11.32 1.26 -13.12
CA PRO A 304 12.30 0.67 -12.21
C PRO A 304 12.25 1.28 -10.81
N MET A 305 12.62 0.48 -9.81
CA MET A 305 12.58 0.88 -8.41
C MET A 305 13.96 0.98 -7.80
N LEU A 306 14.22 2.00 -6.97
CA LEU A 306 15.33 1.99 -6.02
C LEU A 306 14.71 1.84 -4.61
N VAL A 307 15.04 0.75 -3.94
CA VAL A 307 14.50 0.44 -2.62
C VAL A 307 15.61 0.21 -1.62
N THR A 308 15.40 0.58 -0.37
CA THR A 308 16.29 0.18 0.72
C THR A 308 16.04 -1.28 1.11
N ASP A 309 17.09 -1.96 1.54
CA ASP A 309 17.07 -3.35 2.02
C ASP A 309 16.48 -3.41 3.45
N VAL A 310 15.17 -3.18 3.52
CA VAL A 310 14.42 -3.20 4.79
C VAL A 310 13.11 -3.96 4.61
N GLY A 311 12.89 -4.94 5.50
CA GLY A 311 11.65 -5.73 5.53
C GLY A 311 11.30 -6.33 4.16
N GLY A 312 10.04 -6.26 3.76
CA GLY A 312 9.55 -6.86 2.52
C GLY A 312 9.80 -6.03 1.25
N LEU A 313 10.45 -4.87 1.30
CA LEU A 313 10.71 -4.06 0.10
C LEU A 313 11.67 -4.76 -0.87
N ALA A 314 12.76 -5.30 -0.33
CA ALA A 314 13.79 -5.98 -1.10
C ALA A 314 13.27 -7.26 -1.80
N GLU A 315 12.24 -7.91 -1.23
CA GLU A 315 11.67 -9.16 -1.79
C GLU A 315 11.06 -8.96 -3.19
N LEU A 316 10.67 -7.73 -3.54
CA LEU A 316 9.95 -7.43 -4.77
C LEU A 316 10.86 -6.99 -5.92
N VAL A 317 12.04 -6.46 -5.61
CA VAL A 317 12.94 -5.84 -6.60
C VAL A 317 14.16 -6.74 -6.85
N ASP A 318 14.32 -7.19 -8.08
CA ASP A 318 15.52 -7.92 -8.49
C ASP A 318 16.65 -6.90 -8.71
N HIS A 319 17.64 -6.93 -7.82
CA HIS A 319 18.78 -6.02 -7.87
C HIS A 319 19.50 -6.09 -9.23
N ASP A 320 19.84 -4.93 -9.78
CA ASP A 320 20.44 -4.73 -11.12
C ASP A 320 19.59 -5.20 -12.31
N ARG A 321 18.35 -5.67 -12.08
CA ARG A 321 17.45 -6.11 -13.15
C ARG A 321 16.18 -5.27 -13.21
N SER A 322 15.31 -5.32 -12.19
CA SER A 322 14.10 -4.51 -12.14
C SER A 322 14.27 -3.22 -11.33
N GLY A 323 15.47 -2.96 -10.85
CA GLY A 323 15.84 -1.81 -10.05
C GLY A 323 17.03 -2.08 -9.14
N TYR A 324 17.15 -1.32 -8.07
CA TYR A 324 18.24 -1.44 -7.10
C TYR A 324 17.70 -1.73 -5.70
N VAL A 325 18.43 -2.59 -4.99
CA VAL A 325 18.28 -2.84 -3.55
C VAL A 325 19.56 -2.40 -2.88
N CYS A 326 19.49 -1.48 -1.92
CA CYS A 326 20.68 -0.94 -1.25
C CYS A 326 20.45 -0.72 0.25
N PRO A 327 21.49 -0.65 1.07
CA PRO A 327 21.37 -0.26 2.46
C PRO A 327 20.69 1.12 2.62
N PRO A 328 20.00 1.41 3.74
CA PRO A 328 19.44 2.74 4.03
C PRO A 328 20.55 3.74 4.39
N ASN A 329 21.37 4.07 3.40
CA ASN A 329 22.52 4.94 3.50
C ASN A 329 22.52 5.93 2.32
N PRO A 330 22.58 7.26 2.56
CA PRO A 330 22.51 8.28 1.51
C PRO A 330 23.57 8.11 0.41
N GLU A 331 24.81 7.77 0.75
CA GLU A 331 25.89 7.58 -0.21
C GLU A 331 25.60 6.41 -1.15
N LYS A 332 25.12 5.26 -0.61
CA LYS A 332 24.78 4.09 -1.40
C LYS A 332 23.55 4.33 -2.29
N ILE A 333 22.58 5.08 -1.79
CA ILE A 333 21.42 5.51 -2.58
C ILE A 333 21.89 6.39 -3.75
N ALA A 334 22.76 7.37 -3.48
CA ALA A 334 23.33 8.24 -4.51
C ALA A 334 24.14 7.44 -5.55
N ASP A 335 24.99 6.50 -5.13
CA ASP A 335 25.78 5.66 -6.03
C ASP A 335 24.89 4.93 -7.05
N HIS A 336 23.78 4.32 -6.63
CA HIS A 336 22.85 3.65 -7.54
C HIS A 336 22.07 4.61 -8.44
N MET A 337 21.71 5.80 -7.95
CA MET A 337 21.09 6.83 -8.79
C MET A 337 22.06 7.32 -9.89
N ILE A 338 23.33 7.45 -9.57
CA ILE A 338 24.37 7.83 -10.52
C ILE A 338 24.61 6.72 -11.54
N ASP A 339 24.72 5.46 -11.09
CA ASP A 339 24.81 4.29 -11.97
C ASP A 339 23.65 4.26 -12.97
N PHE A 340 22.42 4.47 -12.48
CA PHE A 340 21.22 4.52 -13.31
C PHE A 340 21.31 5.55 -14.45
N LEU A 341 21.80 6.76 -14.14
CA LEU A 341 21.93 7.85 -15.11
C LEU A 341 23.09 7.62 -16.07
N MET A 342 24.29 7.33 -15.54
CA MET A 342 25.52 7.21 -16.32
C MET A 342 25.48 6.02 -17.28
N ASN A 343 24.91 4.91 -16.85
CA ASN A 343 24.77 3.69 -17.66
C ASN A 343 23.43 3.58 -18.40
N LYS A 344 22.59 4.64 -18.36
CA LYS A 344 21.30 4.73 -19.07
C LYS A 344 20.39 3.50 -18.84
N ARG A 345 20.32 3.03 -17.60
CA ARG A 345 19.69 1.76 -17.22
C ARG A 345 18.18 1.69 -17.41
N TYR A 346 17.52 2.81 -17.69
CA TYR A 346 16.03 2.88 -17.74
C TYR A 346 15.43 1.84 -18.70
N ALA A 347 15.86 1.82 -19.96
CA ALA A 347 15.23 0.95 -20.97
C ALA A 347 15.38 -0.54 -20.63
N GLU A 348 16.58 -0.95 -20.21
CA GLU A 348 16.86 -2.31 -19.78
C GLU A 348 16.03 -2.72 -18.58
N MET A 349 16.08 -1.92 -17.50
CA MET A 349 15.35 -2.23 -16.26
C MET A 349 13.84 -2.17 -16.45
N SER A 350 13.31 -1.22 -17.23
CA SER A 350 11.88 -1.12 -17.56
C SER A 350 11.39 -2.37 -18.29
N ALA A 351 12.18 -2.92 -19.23
CA ALA A 351 11.86 -4.17 -19.89
C ALA A 351 11.83 -5.36 -18.90
N GLN A 352 12.75 -5.40 -17.94
CA GLN A 352 12.73 -6.43 -16.88
C GLN A 352 11.55 -6.28 -15.94
N VAL A 353 11.15 -5.04 -15.60
CA VAL A 353 9.92 -4.78 -14.83
C VAL A 353 8.68 -5.27 -15.57
N ALA A 354 8.61 -5.08 -16.90
CA ALA A 354 7.51 -5.58 -17.73
C ALA A 354 7.37 -7.11 -17.71
N VAL A 355 8.47 -7.83 -17.60
CA VAL A 355 8.46 -9.29 -17.39
C VAL A 355 8.04 -9.63 -15.96
N LYS A 356 8.68 -9.02 -14.97
CA LYS A 356 8.46 -9.33 -13.55
C LYS A 356 7.03 -9.06 -13.09
N LYS A 357 6.37 -8.03 -13.61
CA LYS A 357 4.99 -7.70 -13.21
C LYS A 357 3.97 -8.82 -13.47
N GLN A 358 4.28 -9.76 -14.37
CA GLN A 358 3.40 -10.91 -14.65
C GLN A 358 3.23 -11.84 -13.43
N GLU A 359 4.14 -11.75 -12.46
CA GLU A 359 4.07 -12.53 -11.22
C GLU A 359 2.99 -12.02 -10.24
N PHE A 360 2.42 -10.83 -10.48
CA PHE A 360 1.56 -10.10 -9.53
C PHE A 360 0.12 -9.99 -10.03
N SER A 361 -0.44 -11.11 -10.50
CA SER A 361 -1.81 -11.21 -11.03
C SER A 361 -2.86 -11.13 -9.93
N TRP A 362 -3.90 -10.31 -10.13
CA TRP A 362 -5.09 -10.27 -9.30
C TRP A 362 -5.88 -11.57 -9.37
N GLU A 363 -5.99 -12.16 -10.55
CA GLU A 363 -6.70 -13.43 -10.75
C GLU A 363 -6.11 -14.55 -9.88
N GLU A 364 -4.79 -14.71 -9.92
CA GLU A 364 -4.11 -15.71 -9.10
C GLU A 364 -4.21 -15.39 -7.61
N PHE A 365 -4.11 -14.10 -7.25
CA PHE A 365 -4.23 -13.65 -5.87
C PHE A 365 -5.58 -14.05 -5.27
N VAL A 366 -6.71 -13.68 -5.88
CA VAL A 366 -8.04 -13.99 -5.34
C VAL A 366 -8.34 -15.47 -5.36
N ARG A 367 -7.90 -16.21 -6.40
CA ARG A 367 -8.03 -17.67 -6.46
C ARG A 367 -7.31 -18.35 -5.27
N LYS A 368 -6.07 -17.96 -4.99
CA LYS A 368 -5.30 -18.47 -3.85
C LYS A 368 -5.87 -18.02 -2.50
N LEU A 369 -6.36 -16.79 -2.40
CA LEU A 369 -7.00 -16.28 -1.19
C LEU A 369 -8.21 -17.15 -0.81
N LEU A 370 -9.10 -17.43 -1.75
CA LEU A 370 -10.29 -18.23 -1.51
C LEU A 370 -9.96 -19.69 -1.19
N SER A 371 -8.94 -20.26 -1.86
CA SER A 371 -8.50 -21.63 -1.57
C SER A 371 -7.94 -21.81 -0.16
N SER A 372 -7.43 -20.75 0.46
CA SER A 372 -6.92 -20.80 1.84
C SER A 372 -7.99 -21.03 2.90
N GLY A 373 -9.24 -20.75 2.58
CA GLY A 373 -10.39 -20.97 3.45
C GLY A 373 -11.11 -22.29 3.24
N SER A 374 -10.83 -23.00 2.13
CA SER A 374 -11.49 -24.28 1.87
C SER A 374 -10.96 -25.34 2.83
N PRO A 375 -11.83 -26.14 3.48
CA PRO A 375 -11.37 -27.28 4.25
C PRO A 375 -10.66 -28.27 3.30
N THR A 376 -9.44 -28.64 3.66
CA THR A 376 -8.66 -29.72 3.01
C THR A 376 -9.32 -31.07 3.19
#